data_221aec9bdaaf46e7c467655bdf04a82c
#
_entry.id   221aec9bdaaf46e7c467655bdf04a82c
#
_cell.length_a   1.000
_cell.length_b   1.000
_cell.length_c   1.000
_cell.angle_alpha   90.00
_cell.angle_beta   90.00
_cell.angle_gamma   90.00
#
_symmetry.space_group_name_H-M   'P 1'
#
loop_
_entity.id
_entity.type
_entity.pdbx_description
1 polymer ?
#
loop_
_entity_poly.entity_id
_entity_poly.type
_entity_poly.pdbx_seq_one_letter_code
_entity_poly.pdbx_strand_id
1 'polypeptide(L)'
;QKVETSKQVAREIVEMLKAPDILVLEEIMDDDGSMDSEQVSAERNIASLIDDIVDASKGEIVYKTLNIDPARNTDGGIAGGNIRTVILYQTKRGLKLADAPTGKATEEVSLRNENGRAMLSLNPGRIWPGNSAFVDSRKPIIAQFIFNGQDLYVIGNHFNSKSEEGPLYGDQQPPQRSSERQRVAQAKAVNGFVRDILDIN
;
A
#
# COMPACT_ATOMS: atom_id res chain seq x y z
N GLN A 1 -24.59 2.75 -0.42
CA GLN A 1 -23.54 3.80 -0.18
C GLN A 1 -22.17 3.38 -0.71
N LYS A 2 -21.70 2.11 -0.53
CA LYS A 2 -20.38 1.64 -1.02
C LYS A 2 -20.23 1.72 -2.56
N VAL A 3 -21.24 1.39 -3.33
CA VAL A 3 -21.19 1.35 -4.81
C VAL A 3 -21.07 2.77 -5.39
N GLU A 4 -21.74 3.73 -4.80
CA GLU A 4 -21.70 5.13 -5.27
C GLU A 4 -20.34 5.78 -4.98
N THR A 5 -19.73 5.44 -3.85
CA THR A 5 -18.38 5.92 -3.47
C THR A 5 -17.32 5.37 -4.42
N SER A 6 -17.36 4.08 -4.79
CA SER A 6 -16.41 3.47 -5.72
C SER A 6 -16.46 4.12 -7.10
N LYS A 7 -17.65 4.35 -7.64
CA LYS A 7 -17.86 5.05 -8.93
C LYS A 7 -17.36 6.49 -8.90
N GLN A 8 -17.50 7.19 -7.76
CA GLN A 8 -16.98 8.54 -7.62
C GLN A 8 -15.45 8.52 -7.64
N VAL A 9 -14.82 7.65 -6.86
CA VAL A 9 -13.36 7.48 -6.82
C VAL A 9 -12.84 7.11 -8.22
N ALA A 10 -13.50 6.20 -8.91
CA ALA A 10 -13.13 5.82 -10.28
C ALA A 10 -13.14 7.01 -11.25
N ARG A 11 -14.20 7.85 -11.21
CA ARG A 11 -14.24 9.09 -12.01
C ARG A 11 -13.12 10.05 -11.65
N GLU A 12 -12.82 10.25 -10.37
CA GLU A 12 -11.72 11.11 -9.94
C GLU A 12 -10.36 10.60 -10.44
N ILE A 13 -10.13 9.27 -10.39
CA ILE A 13 -8.91 8.65 -10.95
C ILE A 13 -8.80 8.93 -12.45
N VAL A 14 -9.88 8.78 -13.21
CA VAL A 14 -9.85 8.93 -14.67
C VAL A 14 -9.83 10.40 -15.08
N GLU A 15 -10.74 11.22 -14.53
CA GLU A 15 -10.97 12.58 -15.00
C GLU A 15 -10.03 13.60 -14.37
N MET A 16 -9.73 13.48 -13.07
CA MET A 16 -8.91 14.43 -12.34
C MET A 16 -7.43 14.03 -12.32
N LEU A 17 -7.13 12.79 -11.93
CA LEU A 17 -5.76 12.28 -11.87
C LEU A 17 -5.23 11.84 -13.24
N LYS A 18 -6.07 11.80 -14.29
CA LYS A 18 -5.69 11.41 -15.67
C LYS A 18 -5.12 10.01 -15.76
N ALA A 19 -5.64 9.09 -14.95
CA ALA A 19 -5.28 7.68 -14.94
C ALA A 19 -3.74 7.46 -14.96
N PRO A 20 -3.03 7.78 -13.87
CA PRO A 20 -1.57 7.62 -13.80
C PRO A 20 -1.18 6.14 -13.99
N ASP A 21 0.07 5.89 -14.41
CA ASP A 21 0.55 4.53 -14.64
C ASP A 21 0.62 3.68 -13.38
N ILE A 22 0.82 4.33 -12.24
CA ILE A 22 0.87 3.69 -10.92
C ILE A 22 0.00 4.50 -9.97
N LEU A 23 -0.85 3.81 -9.22
CA LEU A 23 -1.65 4.35 -8.13
C LEU A 23 -1.38 3.56 -6.85
N VAL A 24 -1.16 4.27 -5.76
CA VAL A 24 -1.14 3.68 -4.42
C VAL A 24 -2.43 4.05 -3.72
N LEU A 25 -3.21 3.05 -3.33
CA LEU A 25 -4.47 3.21 -2.63
C LEU A 25 -4.30 2.82 -1.17
N GLU A 26 -4.76 3.66 -0.27
CA GLU A 26 -4.78 3.40 1.16
C GLU A 26 -6.21 3.09 1.62
N GLU A 27 -6.33 2.51 2.82
CA GLU A 27 -7.61 2.21 3.47
C GLU A 27 -8.53 1.25 2.69
N ILE A 28 -7.94 0.38 1.87
CA ILE A 28 -8.72 -0.67 1.24
C ILE A 28 -9.08 -1.73 2.29
N MET A 29 -10.37 -1.88 2.56
CA MET A 29 -10.91 -2.91 3.45
C MET A 29 -11.04 -4.25 2.70
N ASP A 30 -11.20 -5.32 3.45
CA ASP A 30 -11.58 -6.61 2.89
C ASP A 30 -13.00 -6.61 2.30
N ASP A 31 -13.42 -7.75 1.78
CA ASP A 31 -14.63 -7.88 0.97
C ASP A 31 -15.94 -7.79 1.77
N ASP A 32 -15.91 -7.89 3.09
CA ASP A 32 -17.08 -7.70 3.97
C ASP A 32 -17.00 -6.44 4.86
N GLY A 33 -15.94 -5.66 4.69
CA GLY A 33 -15.77 -4.34 5.30
C GLY A 33 -15.38 -4.44 6.78
N SER A 34 -16.14 -3.84 7.68
CA SER A 34 -15.84 -3.82 9.11
C SER A 34 -16.51 -4.98 9.88
N MET A 35 -16.93 -6.04 9.21
CA MET A 35 -17.44 -7.23 9.88
C MET A 35 -16.29 -8.03 10.47
N ASP A 36 -16.34 -8.33 11.76
CA ASP A 36 -15.31 -9.16 12.39
C ASP A 36 -15.54 -10.64 12.06
N SER A 37 -15.09 -11.04 10.89
CA SER A 37 -15.19 -12.38 10.32
C SER A 37 -13.80 -12.99 10.06
N GLU A 38 -13.75 -14.18 9.48
CA GLU A 38 -12.50 -14.80 9.00
C GLU A 38 -12.06 -14.26 7.62
N GLN A 39 -12.84 -13.36 7.01
CA GLN A 39 -12.52 -12.77 5.73
C GLN A 39 -11.36 -11.78 5.85
N VAL A 40 -10.35 -11.95 5.02
CA VAL A 40 -9.20 -11.04 4.93
C VAL A 40 -8.90 -10.61 3.48
N SER A 41 -9.48 -11.32 2.49
CA SER A 41 -9.29 -10.94 1.08
C SER A 41 -10.07 -9.67 0.72
N ALA A 42 -9.49 -8.84 -0.12
CA ALA A 42 -10.10 -7.65 -0.72
C ALA A 42 -10.29 -7.78 -2.24
N GLU A 43 -10.22 -8.99 -2.77
CA GLU A 43 -10.25 -9.21 -4.22
C GLU A 43 -11.50 -8.63 -4.89
N ARG A 44 -12.69 -8.83 -4.28
CA ARG A 44 -13.96 -8.29 -4.81
C ARG A 44 -14.02 -6.77 -4.73
N ASN A 45 -13.57 -6.19 -3.62
CA ASN A 45 -13.54 -4.74 -3.45
C ASN A 45 -12.60 -4.08 -4.48
N ILE A 46 -11.42 -4.65 -4.69
CA ILE A 46 -10.43 -4.16 -5.66
C ILE A 46 -10.95 -4.35 -7.09
N ALA A 47 -11.49 -5.52 -7.42
CA ALA A 47 -12.05 -5.80 -8.74
C ALA A 47 -13.20 -4.83 -9.07
N SER A 48 -14.10 -4.58 -8.12
CA SER A 48 -15.21 -3.63 -8.30
C SER A 48 -14.71 -2.22 -8.62
N LEU A 49 -13.65 -1.74 -7.94
CA LEU A 49 -13.05 -0.44 -8.24
C LEU A 49 -12.42 -0.42 -9.65
N ILE A 50 -11.73 -1.49 -10.04
CA ILE A 50 -11.12 -1.60 -11.37
C ILE A 50 -12.22 -1.61 -12.45
N ASP A 51 -13.31 -2.34 -12.23
CA ASP A 51 -14.47 -2.35 -13.17
C ASP A 51 -15.09 -0.95 -13.29
N ASP A 52 -15.27 -0.24 -12.19
CA ASP A 52 -15.76 1.15 -12.20
C ASP A 52 -14.79 2.10 -12.95
N ILE A 53 -13.48 1.88 -12.87
CA ILE A 53 -12.46 2.65 -13.64
C ILE A 53 -12.55 2.32 -15.13
N VAL A 54 -12.73 1.04 -15.48
CA VAL A 54 -12.95 0.61 -16.88
C VAL A 54 -14.19 1.29 -17.44
N ASP A 55 -15.28 1.30 -16.71
CA ASP A 55 -16.54 1.95 -17.11
C ASP A 55 -16.36 3.47 -17.27
N ALA A 56 -15.75 4.13 -16.28
CA ALA A 56 -15.50 5.58 -16.31
C ALA A 56 -14.59 6.00 -17.47
N SER A 57 -13.65 5.15 -17.85
CA SER A 57 -12.72 5.37 -18.98
C SER A 57 -13.23 4.83 -20.31
N LYS A 58 -14.46 4.31 -20.38
CA LYS A 58 -15.05 3.67 -21.58
C LYS A 58 -14.18 2.54 -22.14
N GLY A 59 -13.56 1.76 -21.27
CA GLY A 59 -12.71 0.63 -21.62
C GLY A 59 -11.25 1.01 -21.97
N GLU A 60 -10.86 2.28 -21.88
CA GLU A 60 -9.51 2.70 -22.24
C GLU A 60 -8.47 2.35 -21.19
N ILE A 61 -8.83 2.34 -19.91
CA ILE A 61 -7.94 2.15 -18.78
C ILE A 61 -8.24 0.83 -18.07
N VAL A 62 -7.24 -0.02 -17.98
CA VAL A 62 -7.29 -1.28 -17.25
C VAL A 62 -6.08 -1.37 -16.34
N TYR A 63 -6.32 -1.40 -15.04
CA TYR A 63 -5.27 -1.61 -14.04
C TYR A 63 -5.10 -3.08 -13.68
N LYS A 64 -3.86 -3.45 -13.43
CA LYS A 64 -3.49 -4.66 -12.67
C LYS A 64 -3.30 -4.29 -11.22
N THR A 65 -3.48 -5.25 -10.32
CA THR A 65 -3.35 -5.04 -8.88
C THR A 65 -2.14 -5.77 -8.29
N LEU A 66 -1.52 -5.13 -7.30
CA LEU A 66 -0.57 -5.74 -6.39
C LEU A 66 -1.13 -5.58 -4.98
N ASN A 67 -1.51 -6.69 -4.37
CA ASN A 67 -2.11 -6.77 -3.05
C ASN A 67 -1.44 -7.87 -2.25
N ILE A 68 -1.28 -7.66 -0.94
CA ILE A 68 -0.91 -8.68 0.03
C ILE A 68 -1.95 -8.61 1.15
N ASP A 69 -2.76 -9.65 1.27
CA ASP A 69 -3.74 -9.73 2.35
C ASP A 69 -3.03 -9.74 3.72
N PRO A 70 -3.50 -8.94 4.70
CA PRO A 70 -2.96 -8.97 6.04
C PRO A 70 -3.29 -10.29 6.76
N ALA A 71 -2.56 -10.61 7.82
CA ALA A 71 -3.09 -11.52 8.82
C ALA A 71 -4.28 -10.85 9.53
N ARG A 72 -5.29 -11.64 9.90
CA ARG A 72 -6.52 -11.13 10.47
C ARG A 72 -6.25 -10.21 11.67
N ASN A 73 -6.80 -9.00 11.64
CA ASN A 73 -6.75 -8.00 12.71
C ASN A 73 -5.34 -7.60 13.18
N THR A 74 -4.29 -7.77 12.34
CA THR A 74 -2.90 -7.44 12.75
C THR A 74 -2.38 -6.11 12.22
N ASP A 75 -3.07 -5.52 11.24
CA ASP A 75 -2.59 -4.30 10.57
C ASP A 75 -3.25 -3.02 11.13
N GLY A 76 -3.96 -3.12 12.26
CA GLY A 76 -4.61 -1.99 12.92
C GLY A 76 -5.77 -1.40 12.12
N GLY A 77 -6.17 -0.19 12.47
CA GLY A 77 -7.34 0.46 11.89
C GLY A 77 -8.65 0.00 12.53
N ILE A 78 -9.73 -0.11 11.75
CA ILE A 78 -11.01 -0.59 12.24
C ILE A 78 -10.98 -2.12 12.38
N ALA A 79 -11.42 -2.64 13.53
CA ALA A 79 -11.50 -4.07 13.76
C ALA A 79 -12.39 -4.74 12.69
N GLY A 80 -11.97 -5.89 12.21
CA GLY A 80 -12.62 -6.63 11.13
C GLY A 80 -12.35 -6.08 9.73
N GLY A 81 -11.89 -4.84 9.57
CA GLY A 81 -11.72 -4.23 8.26
C GLY A 81 -10.46 -4.67 7.51
N ASN A 82 -9.50 -5.26 8.22
CA ASN A 82 -8.25 -5.77 7.63
C ASN A 82 -7.64 -4.81 6.61
N ILE A 83 -7.55 -3.52 6.98
CA ILE A 83 -7.18 -2.41 6.10
C ILE A 83 -5.77 -2.60 5.56
N ARG A 84 -5.59 -2.34 4.26
CA ARG A 84 -4.31 -2.48 3.56
C ARG A 84 -4.04 -1.36 2.58
N THR A 85 -2.80 -1.29 2.15
CA THR A 85 -2.36 -0.49 1.01
C THR A 85 -2.27 -1.39 -0.21
N VAL A 86 -2.79 -0.92 -1.34
CA VAL A 86 -2.82 -1.64 -2.63
C VAL A 86 -2.13 -0.79 -3.70
N ILE A 87 -1.38 -1.41 -4.59
CA ILE A 87 -0.80 -0.74 -5.75
C ILE A 87 -1.56 -1.20 -6.99
N LEU A 88 -2.12 -0.25 -7.72
CA LEU A 88 -2.66 -0.46 -9.06
C LEU A 88 -1.65 0.03 -10.10
N TYR A 89 -1.48 -0.70 -11.19
CA TYR A 89 -0.58 -0.29 -12.27
C TYR A 89 -1.10 -0.70 -13.63
N GLN A 90 -0.71 0.07 -14.66
CA GLN A 90 -1.03 -0.24 -16.05
C GLN A 90 0.26 -0.40 -16.89
N THR A 91 0.20 -1.26 -17.89
CA THR A 91 1.38 -1.62 -18.71
C THR A 91 1.38 -0.93 -20.07
N LYS A 92 0.38 -0.11 -20.35
CA LYS A 92 0.09 0.47 -21.67
C LYS A 92 1.24 1.32 -22.23
N ARG A 93 2.01 1.99 -21.33
CA ARG A 93 3.14 2.85 -21.69
C ARG A 93 4.52 2.21 -21.45
N GLY A 94 4.57 0.88 -21.35
CA GLY A 94 5.84 0.15 -21.29
C GLY A 94 6.34 -0.14 -19.87
N LEU A 95 5.55 0.20 -18.82
CA LEU A 95 5.84 -0.21 -17.45
C LEU A 95 5.71 -1.74 -17.32
N LYS A 96 6.71 -2.39 -16.74
CA LYS A 96 6.71 -3.84 -16.49
C LYS A 96 6.95 -4.11 -15.02
N LEU A 97 6.22 -5.06 -14.46
CA LEU A 97 6.53 -5.59 -13.12
C LEU A 97 7.79 -6.44 -13.20
N ALA A 98 8.75 -6.24 -12.31
CA ALA A 98 9.91 -7.11 -12.20
C ALA A 98 9.47 -8.49 -11.68
N ASP A 99 10.10 -9.53 -12.21
CA ASP A 99 9.72 -10.93 -11.93
C ASP A 99 10.24 -11.37 -10.57
N ALA A 100 9.32 -11.65 -9.65
CA ALA A 100 9.57 -12.31 -8.37
C ALA A 100 8.21 -12.80 -7.82
N PRO A 101 8.21 -13.80 -6.91
CA PRO A 101 6.98 -14.28 -6.30
C PRO A 101 6.32 -13.21 -5.43
N THR A 102 4.99 -13.23 -5.33
CA THR A 102 4.24 -12.39 -4.40
C THR A 102 4.49 -12.81 -2.95
N GLY A 103 4.78 -11.85 -2.09
CA GLY A 103 4.95 -12.06 -0.66
C GLY A 103 3.63 -12.35 0.07
N LYS A 104 3.74 -12.79 1.33
CA LYS A 104 2.61 -13.09 2.22
C LYS A 104 2.55 -12.08 3.38
N ALA A 105 1.47 -12.16 4.16
CA ALA A 105 1.17 -11.25 5.28
C ALA A 105 2.35 -10.98 6.22
N THR A 106 3.09 -12.02 6.59
CA THR A 106 4.19 -11.98 7.57
C THR A 106 5.57 -12.21 6.94
N GLU A 107 5.61 -12.40 5.62
CA GLU A 107 6.85 -12.70 4.90
C GLU A 107 7.58 -11.39 4.58
N GLU A 108 8.84 -11.35 4.97
CA GLU A 108 9.70 -10.17 4.77
C GLU A 108 10.34 -10.19 3.39
N VAL A 109 10.25 -9.06 2.68
CA VAL A 109 11.01 -8.85 1.47
C VAL A 109 12.48 -8.58 1.81
N SER A 110 13.39 -9.23 1.08
CA SER A 110 14.82 -8.97 1.14
C SER A 110 15.36 -8.47 -0.20
N LEU A 111 16.58 -7.96 -0.19
CA LEU A 111 17.28 -7.48 -1.38
C LEU A 111 18.34 -8.49 -1.81
N ARG A 112 18.48 -8.67 -3.12
CA ARG A 112 19.58 -9.39 -3.76
C ARG A 112 20.33 -8.43 -4.65
N ASN A 113 21.64 -8.45 -4.59
CA ASN A 113 22.47 -7.69 -5.52
C ASN A 113 22.68 -8.53 -6.80
N GLU A 114 22.12 -8.09 -7.90
CA GLU A 114 22.31 -8.71 -9.22
C GLU A 114 23.06 -7.74 -10.15
N ASN A 115 24.38 -7.85 -10.15
CA ASN A 115 25.27 -7.01 -10.97
C ASN A 115 25.12 -5.49 -10.71
N GLY A 116 25.06 -5.10 -9.44
CA GLY A 116 24.88 -3.70 -9.05
C GLY A 116 23.42 -3.21 -9.12
N ARG A 117 22.46 -4.12 -9.25
CA ARG A 117 21.02 -3.82 -9.20
C ARG A 117 20.39 -4.46 -7.97
N ALA A 118 19.67 -3.69 -7.20
CA ALA A 118 18.89 -4.21 -6.08
C ALA A 118 17.64 -4.94 -6.61
N MET A 119 17.54 -6.23 -6.39
CA MET A 119 16.38 -7.02 -6.79
C MET A 119 15.59 -7.45 -5.57
N LEU A 120 14.27 -7.23 -5.58
CA LEU A 120 13.39 -7.69 -4.54
C LEU A 120 13.26 -9.21 -4.57
N SER A 121 13.34 -9.87 -3.40
CA SER A 121 13.07 -11.31 -3.28
C SER A 121 11.60 -11.64 -3.46
N LEU A 122 10.70 -10.70 -3.20
CA LEU A 122 9.24 -10.78 -3.30
C LEU A 122 8.69 -9.53 -3.97
N ASN A 123 7.80 -9.69 -4.96
CA ASN A 123 7.25 -8.55 -5.70
C ASN A 123 5.75 -8.75 -6.07
N PRO A 124 4.79 -8.10 -5.36
CA PRO A 124 5.05 -7.20 -4.23
C PRO A 124 5.54 -7.92 -2.98
N GLY A 125 6.24 -7.18 -2.10
CA GLY A 125 6.69 -7.65 -0.80
C GLY A 125 6.28 -6.71 0.33
N ARG A 126 6.43 -7.15 1.59
CA ARG A 126 6.27 -6.31 2.79
C ARG A 126 7.61 -6.00 3.39
N ILE A 127 7.84 -4.70 3.68
CA ILE A 127 9.06 -4.23 4.33
C ILE A 127 8.96 -4.51 5.82
N TRP A 128 9.80 -5.40 6.34
CA TRP A 128 9.96 -5.71 7.77
C TRP A 128 8.63 -5.85 8.53
N PRO A 129 7.70 -6.72 8.11
CA PRO A 129 6.37 -6.82 8.71
C PRO A 129 6.39 -7.21 10.19
N GLY A 130 7.46 -7.85 10.66
CA GLY A 130 7.70 -8.19 12.06
C GLY A 130 8.35 -7.09 12.91
N ASN A 131 8.69 -5.92 12.34
CA ASN A 131 9.31 -4.84 13.08
C ASN A 131 8.31 -4.19 14.06
N SER A 132 8.75 -3.93 15.28
CA SER A 132 7.92 -3.34 16.35
C SER A 132 7.30 -1.98 15.98
N ALA A 133 7.87 -1.24 15.04
CA ALA A 133 7.28 -0.02 14.50
C ALA A 133 5.93 -0.25 13.82
N PHE A 134 5.65 -1.46 13.34
CA PHE A 134 4.43 -1.80 12.60
C PHE A 134 3.45 -2.67 13.41
N VAL A 135 3.62 -2.78 14.72
CA VAL A 135 2.63 -3.43 15.59
C VAL A 135 1.32 -2.65 15.52
N ASP A 136 0.19 -3.37 15.35
CA ASP A 136 -1.16 -2.80 15.18
C ASP A 136 -1.23 -1.65 14.17
N SER A 137 -0.42 -1.74 13.11
CA SER A 137 -0.37 -0.75 12.04
C SER A 137 -0.12 -1.44 10.69
N ARG A 138 -0.54 -0.79 9.59
CA ARG A 138 -0.33 -1.29 8.22
C ARG A 138 1.16 -1.45 7.95
N LYS A 139 1.50 -2.59 7.33
CA LYS A 139 2.88 -2.88 6.92
C LYS A 139 3.12 -2.27 5.54
N PRO A 140 4.26 -1.58 5.32
CA PRO A 140 4.58 -1.02 4.01
C PRO A 140 4.63 -2.11 2.94
N ILE A 141 4.01 -1.85 1.79
CA ILE A 141 4.11 -2.69 0.60
C ILE A 141 5.12 -2.07 -0.36
N ILE A 142 6.00 -2.89 -0.93
CA ILE A 142 6.94 -2.45 -1.98
C ILE A 142 6.73 -3.26 -3.25
N ALA A 143 6.85 -2.57 -4.38
CA ALA A 143 6.91 -3.19 -5.69
C ALA A 143 8.08 -2.64 -6.51
N GLN A 144 8.72 -3.51 -7.29
CA GLN A 144 9.76 -3.17 -8.26
C GLN A 144 9.20 -3.27 -9.66
N PHE A 145 9.34 -2.20 -10.40
CA PHE A 145 8.99 -2.12 -11.82
C PHE A 145 10.24 -1.86 -12.66
N ILE A 146 10.12 -2.13 -13.94
CA ILE A 146 11.11 -1.78 -14.97
C ILE A 146 10.42 -0.84 -15.95
N PHE A 147 10.99 0.34 -16.13
CA PHE A 147 10.55 1.33 -17.13
C PHE A 147 11.74 1.84 -17.92
N ASN A 148 11.70 1.71 -19.24
CA ASN A 148 12.81 2.09 -20.13
C ASN A 148 14.16 1.49 -19.72
N GLY A 149 14.17 0.26 -19.23
CA GLY A 149 15.37 -0.43 -18.77
C GLY A 149 15.91 0.01 -17.40
N GLN A 150 15.22 0.93 -16.72
CA GLN A 150 15.57 1.39 -15.37
C GLN A 150 14.66 0.77 -14.33
N ASP A 151 15.20 0.46 -13.16
CA ASP A 151 14.42 0.01 -12.02
C ASP A 151 13.68 1.17 -11.36
N LEU A 152 12.42 0.94 -11.02
CA LEU A 152 11.58 1.87 -10.28
C LEU A 152 10.97 1.12 -9.09
N TYR A 153 11.28 1.59 -7.89
CA TYR A 153 10.72 1.03 -6.65
C TYR A 153 9.61 1.94 -6.15
N VAL A 154 8.46 1.35 -5.87
CA VAL A 154 7.29 2.05 -5.32
C VAL A 154 6.98 1.48 -3.95
N ILE A 155 6.96 2.33 -2.93
CA ILE A 155 6.65 1.94 -1.56
C ILE A 155 5.35 2.63 -1.16
N GLY A 156 4.31 1.84 -0.92
CA GLY A 156 3.05 2.30 -0.34
C GLY A 156 3.13 2.30 1.18
N ASN A 157 2.89 3.46 1.80
CA ASN A 157 2.96 3.63 3.25
C ASN A 157 1.66 4.22 3.77
N HIS A 158 1.05 3.55 4.73
CA HIS A 158 -0.05 4.08 5.52
C HIS A 158 0.33 4.01 7.00
N PHE A 159 1.02 5.02 7.48
CA PHE A 159 1.53 5.08 8.85
C PHE A 159 0.42 5.22 9.89
N ASN A 160 0.79 5.09 11.16
CA ASN A 160 -0.15 5.14 12.27
C ASN A 160 -0.93 6.46 12.30
N SER A 161 -2.20 6.34 12.67
CA SER A 161 -3.16 7.45 12.77
C SER A 161 -2.69 8.51 13.77
N LYS A 162 -3.20 9.73 13.61
CA LYS A 162 -3.08 10.84 14.59
C LYS A 162 -4.25 10.90 15.59
N SER A 163 -5.13 9.90 15.59
CA SER A 163 -6.37 9.91 16.37
C SER A 163 -6.18 10.05 17.89
N GLU A 164 -5.02 9.68 18.41
CA GLU A 164 -4.70 9.74 19.84
C GLU A 164 -3.90 10.99 20.23
N GLU A 165 -3.78 11.96 19.34
CA GLU A 165 -3.07 13.20 19.64
C GLU A 165 -4.00 14.24 20.26
N GLY A 166 -3.49 14.95 21.28
CA GLY A 166 -4.18 16.08 21.87
C GLY A 166 -4.33 17.24 20.88
N PRO A 167 -5.34 18.11 21.07
CA PRO A 167 -5.54 19.26 20.21
C PRO A 167 -4.32 20.19 20.23
N LEU A 168 -3.98 20.75 19.06
CA LEU A 168 -2.79 21.60 18.90
C LEU A 168 -2.81 22.84 19.84
N TYR A 169 -4.00 23.35 20.11
CA TYR A 169 -4.27 24.52 20.95
C TYR A 169 -5.18 24.16 22.13
N GLY A 170 -4.94 23.04 22.80
CA GLY A 170 -5.66 22.62 24.00
C GLY A 170 -5.03 23.14 25.29
N ASP A 171 -5.68 22.82 26.42
CA ASP A 171 -5.23 23.20 27.76
C ASP A 171 -3.86 22.62 28.13
N GLN A 172 -3.52 21.47 27.52
CA GLN A 172 -2.20 20.86 27.71
C GLN A 172 -1.20 21.38 26.68
N GLN A 173 -0.14 22.04 27.17
CA GLN A 173 0.96 22.54 26.36
C GLN A 173 2.31 22.04 26.91
N PRO A 174 3.17 21.42 26.05
CA PRO A 174 2.95 21.13 24.63
C PRO A 174 1.89 20.04 24.43
N PRO A 175 1.23 20.00 23.25
CA PRO A 175 0.19 19.02 22.98
C PRO A 175 0.73 17.60 23.05
N GLN A 176 -0.06 16.67 23.57
CA GLN A 176 0.32 15.26 23.64
C GLN A 176 0.33 14.65 22.21
N ARG A 177 1.45 14.04 21.83
CA ARG A 177 1.68 13.43 20.52
C ARG A 177 2.08 11.96 20.68
N SER A 178 1.20 11.18 21.30
CA SER A 178 1.43 9.76 21.62
C SER A 178 1.75 8.92 20.39
N SER A 179 1.03 9.14 19.29
CA SER A 179 1.16 8.39 18.04
C SER A 179 2.35 8.82 17.17
N GLU A 180 2.93 10.01 17.38
CA GLU A 180 4.07 10.51 16.62
C GLU A 180 5.31 9.62 16.74
N ARG A 181 5.55 9.06 17.94
CA ARG A 181 6.69 8.16 18.18
C ARG A 181 6.67 6.95 17.25
N GLN A 182 5.49 6.34 17.08
CA GLN A 182 5.33 5.20 16.19
C GLN A 182 5.53 5.61 14.73
N ARG A 183 4.94 6.73 14.28
CA ARG A 183 5.15 7.22 12.90
C ARG A 183 6.62 7.53 12.61
N VAL A 184 7.35 8.11 13.56
CA VAL A 184 8.79 8.34 13.42
C VAL A 184 9.56 7.02 13.32
N ALA A 185 9.20 6.02 14.11
CA ALA A 185 9.81 4.69 14.04
C ALA A 185 9.52 4.00 12.70
N GLN A 186 8.29 4.10 12.21
CA GLN A 186 7.87 3.61 10.89
C GLN A 186 8.65 4.28 9.76
N ALA A 187 8.74 5.61 9.77
CA ALA A 187 9.52 6.35 8.78
C ALA A 187 11.01 5.99 8.80
N LYS A 188 11.60 5.78 9.98
CA LYS A 188 12.99 5.31 10.11
C LYS A 188 13.19 3.91 9.53
N ALA A 189 12.25 2.99 9.78
CA ALA A 189 12.31 1.65 9.24
C ALA A 189 12.25 1.67 7.70
N VAL A 190 11.29 2.37 7.12
CA VAL A 190 11.20 2.51 5.65
C VAL A 190 12.45 3.17 5.08
N ASN A 191 12.96 4.25 5.70
CA ASN A 191 14.18 4.91 5.27
C ASN A 191 15.41 3.98 5.32
N GLY A 192 15.49 3.10 6.33
CA GLY A 192 16.54 2.06 6.39
C GLY A 192 16.52 1.17 5.16
N PHE A 193 15.35 0.61 4.83
CA PHE A 193 15.20 -0.24 3.64
C PHE A 193 15.52 0.50 2.33
N VAL A 194 15.12 1.77 2.21
CA VAL A 194 15.48 2.61 1.04
C VAL A 194 16.99 2.78 0.93
N ARG A 195 17.70 2.99 2.04
CA ARG A 195 19.18 3.06 2.02
C ARG A 195 19.79 1.76 1.55
N ASP A 196 19.29 0.62 2.01
CA ASP A 196 19.79 -0.69 1.57
C ASP A 196 19.63 -0.87 0.04
N ILE A 197 18.55 -0.36 -0.56
CA ILE A 197 18.38 -0.31 -2.03
C ILE A 197 19.45 0.59 -2.68
N LEU A 198 19.65 1.79 -2.15
CA LEU A 198 20.58 2.78 -2.70
C LEU A 198 22.04 2.36 -2.56
N ASP A 199 22.38 1.60 -1.53
CA ASP A 199 23.74 1.08 -1.30
C ASP A 199 24.11 -0.03 -2.29
N ILE A 200 23.12 -0.66 -2.93
CA ILE A 200 23.34 -1.69 -3.97
C ILE A 200 23.39 -1.05 -5.36
N ASN A 201 22.55 -0.04 -5.63
CA ASN A 201 22.43 0.63 -6.95
C ASN A 201 23.45 1.79 -7.09
#